data_226d2fed5b893652bccd7312d006e7d8
#
_entry.id   226d2fed5b893652bccd7312d006e7d8
#
_cell.length_a   1.000
_cell.length_b   1.000
_cell.length_c   1.000
_cell.angle_alpha   90.00
_cell.angle_beta   90.00
_cell.angle_gamma   90.00
#
_symmetry.space_group_name_H-M   'P 1'
#
loop_
_entity.id
_entity.type
_entity.pdbx_description
1 polymer ?
#
loop_
_entity_poly.entity_id
_entity_poly.type
_entity_poly.pdbx_seq_one_letter_code
_entity_poly.pdbx_strand_id
1 'polypeptide(L)'
;METRSEKIQSVLNRLNGTKTQDLYFKNSYVPYISYWYDEPTDLLMTQYVAVKITHKTEDIDIAVIDDYLSQLEDKLMDYFKKNFNIELLSYDCDD
;
A
#
# COMPACT_ATOMS: atom_id res chain seq x y z
N MET A 1 17.57 9.45 17.12
CA MET A 1 16.34 8.65 17.34
C MET A 1 15.37 8.91 16.19
N GLU A 2 14.84 7.85 15.60
CA GLU A 2 13.90 8.02 14.48
C GLU A 2 12.54 8.49 14.98
N THR A 3 11.95 9.44 14.26
CA THR A 3 10.57 9.82 14.51
C THR A 3 9.63 8.73 13.99
N ARG A 4 8.36 8.83 14.33
CA ARG A 4 7.34 7.91 13.83
C ARG A 4 7.32 7.90 12.29
N SER A 5 7.33 9.07 11.69
CA SER A 5 7.31 9.21 10.22
C SER A 5 8.54 8.58 9.57
N GLU A 6 9.72 8.83 10.13
CA GLU A 6 10.95 8.26 9.62
C GLU A 6 10.93 6.73 9.73
N LYS A 7 10.37 6.21 10.81
CA LYS A 7 10.28 4.77 11.02
C LYS A 7 9.30 4.12 10.04
N ILE A 8 8.16 4.75 9.80
CA ILE A 8 7.19 4.28 8.82
C ILE A 8 7.84 4.21 7.44
N GLN A 9 8.52 5.29 7.05
CA GLN A 9 9.17 5.34 5.75
C GLN A 9 10.28 4.29 5.63
N SER A 10 11.04 4.10 6.69
CA SER A 10 12.11 3.11 6.72
C SER A 10 11.57 1.68 6.57
N VAL A 11 10.52 1.35 7.32
CA VAL A 11 9.88 0.03 7.23
C VAL A 11 9.29 -0.18 5.84
N LEU A 12 8.63 0.85 5.30
CA LEU A 12 8.03 0.78 3.97
C LEU A 12 9.09 0.51 2.90
N ASN A 13 10.24 1.17 3.00
CA ASN A 13 11.35 0.94 2.10
C ASN A 13 11.87 -0.50 2.20
N ARG A 14 11.93 -1.04 3.40
CA ARG A 14 12.36 -2.43 3.63
C ARG A 14 11.37 -3.42 3.06
N LEU A 15 10.08 -3.07 3.04
CA LEU A 15 9.01 -3.90 2.45
C LEU A 15 8.79 -3.58 0.97
N ASN A 16 9.77 -2.92 0.35
CA ASN A 16 9.69 -2.55 -1.05
C ASN A 16 8.61 -1.52 -1.36
N GLY A 17 8.34 -0.63 -0.38
CA GLY A 17 7.31 0.40 -0.52
C GLY A 17 7.58 1.41 -1.63
N THR A 18 8.83 1.45 -2.14
CA THR A 18 9.20 2.27 -3.27
C THR A 18 9.16 1.50 -4.58
N LYS A 19 8.94 0.17 -4.49
CA LYS A 19 8.82 -0.66 -5.68
C LYS A 19 7.41 -0.61 -6.23
N THR A 20 7.28 -1.04 -7.46
CA THR A 20 5.99 -1.14 -8.10
C THR A 20 5.43 -2.55 -8.00
N GLN A 21 4.14 -2.66 -8.11
CA GLN A 21 3.42 -3.92 -8.09
C GLN A 21 2.46 -3.93 -9.27
N ASP A 22 2.42 -5.05 -9.97
CA ASP A 22 1.49 -5.23 -11.08
C ASP A 22 0.24 -5.93 -10.58
N LEU A 23 -0.91 -5.45 -11.00
CA LEU A 23 -2.20 -6.05 -10.67
C LEU A 23 -2.80 -6.73 -11.91
N TYR A 24 -3.17 -7.99 -11.77
CA TYR A 24 -3.74 -8.79 -12.84
C TYR A 24 -5.22 -9.03 -12.59
N PHE A 25 -6.04 -8.44 -13.43
CA PHE A 25 -7.49 -8.60 -13.36
C PHE A 25 -7.95 -9.56 -14.45
N LYS A 26 -9.17 -10.06 -14.32
CA LYS A 26 -9.73 -11.06 -15.23
C LYS A 26 -9.61 -10.65 -16.71
N ASN A 27 -9.83 -9.37 -17.00
CA ASN A 27 -9.81 -8.88 -18.38
C ASN A 27 -8.88 -7.68 -18.55
N SER A 28 -7.99 -7.46 -17.61
CA SER A 28 -7.18 -6.26 -17.62
C SER A 28 -5.89 -6.46 -16.81
N TYR A 29 -4.96 -5.54 -17.03
CA TYR A 29 -3.67 -5.55 -16.36
C TYR A 29 -3.32 -4.12 -16.02
N VAL A 30 -3.00 -3.87 -14.75
CA VAL A 30 -2.63 -2.54 -14.26
C VAL A 30 -1.21 -2.61 -13.72
N PRO A 31 -0.23 -2.08 -14.45
CA PRO A 31 1.17 -2.12 -14.02
C PRO A 31 1.51 -0.94 -13.11
N TYR A 32 2.62 -1.12 -12.40
CA TYR A 32 3.29 -0.03 -11.67
C TYR A 32 2.44 0.62 -10.60
N ILE A 33 1.73 -0.19 -9.81
CA ILE A 33 1.09 0.32 -8.60
C ILE A 33 2.19 0.64 -7.59
N SER A 34 2.32 1.90 -7.22
CA SER A 34 3.33 2.35 -6.26
C SER A 34 2.72 2.57 -4.89
N TYR A 35 3.49 2.26 -3.85
CA TYR A 35 3.08 2.49 -2.47
C TYR A 35 4.00 3.54 -1.86
N TRP A 36 3.43 4.51 -1.16
CA TRP A 36 4.23 5.51 -0.44
C TRP A 36 3.48 6.02 0.78
N TYR A 37 4.23 6.64 1.69
CA TYR A 37 3.68 7.24 2.89
C TYR A 37 3.64 8.76 2.73
N ASP A 38 2.48 9.35 2.95
CA ASP A 38 2.30 10.78 2.91
C ASP A 38 2.25 11.32 4.35
N GLU A 39 3.34 11.93 4.78
CA GLU A 39 3.49 12.41 6.15
C GLU A 39 2.43 13.45 6.55
N PRO A 40 2.17 14.50 5.74
CA PRO A 40 1.20 15.53 6.14
C PRO A 40 -0.19 14.99 6.43
N THR A 41 -0.64 13.98 5.72
CA THR A 41 -1.97 13.41 5.89
C THR A 41 -1.98 12.13 6.72
N ASP A 42 -0.80 11.58 7.02
CA ASP A 42 -0.64 10.33 7.76
C ASP A 42 -1.33 9.16 7.05
N LEU A 43 -1.19 9.12 5.73
CA LEU A 43 -1.81 8.09 4.90
C LEU A 43 -0.77 7.23 4.21
N LEU A 44 -1.03 5.93 4.17
CA LEU A 44 -0.34 5.01 3.29
C LEU A 44 -1.13 4.99 1.98
N MET A 45 -0.47 5.29 0.87
CA MET A 45 -1.15 5.61 -0.38
C MET A 45 -0.65 4.81 -1.59
N THR A 46 -1.55 4.68 -2.54
CA THR A 46 -1.22 4.33 -3.92
C THR A 46 -1.75 5.44 -4.83
N GLN A 47 -1.63 5.27 -6.14
CA GLN A 47 -2.21 6.20 -7.11
C GLN A 47 -3.75 6.27 -7.02
N TYR A 48 -4.40 5.28 -6.42
CA TYR A 48 -5.86 5.13 -6.49
C TYR A 48 -6.55 5.22 -5.13
N VAL A 49 -5.95 4.67 -4.09
CA VAL A 49 -6.58 4.58 -2.76
C VAL A 49 -5.58 4.89 -1.66
N ALA A 50 -6.09 5.12 -0.45
CA ALA A 50 -5.27 5.42 0.70
C ALA A 50 -5.86 4.79 1.96
N VAL A 51 -4.99 4.54 2.94
CA VAL A 51 -5.37 4.01 4.25
C VAL A 51 -4.73 4.88 5.32
N LYS A 52 -5.51 5.28 6.31
CA LYS A 52 -5.00 6.05 7.44
C LYS A 52 -4.18 5.15 8.36
N ILE A 53 -2.98 5.60 8.72
CA ILE A 53 -2.16 4.89 9.70
C ILE A 53 -2.58 5.34 11.10
N THR A 54 -3.30 4.46 11.79
CA THR A 54 -3.86 4.77 13.11
C THR A 54 -2.92 4.45 14.26
N HIS A 55 -1.86 3.69 14.00
CA HIS A 55 -0.85 3.38 15.00
C HIS A 55 -0.11 4.64 15.41
N LYS A 56 -0.21 5.03 16.67
CA LYS A 56 0.26 6.34 17.13
C LYS A 56 1.67 6.34 17.71
N THR A 57 2.20 5.18 18.01
CA THR A 57 3.51 5.09 18.68
C THR A 57 4.64 4.92 17.67
N GLU A 58 5.87 5.08 18.16
CA GLU A 58 7.07 4.98 17.33
C GLU A 58 7.60 3.54 17.22
N ASP A 59 6.95 2.60 17.89
CA ASP A 59 7.33 1.18 17.84
C ASP A 59 6.71 0.45 16.64
N ILE A 60 6.59 1.14 15.53
CA ILE A 60 6.08 0.57 14.29
C ILE A 60 7.13 -0.36 13.70
N ASP A 61 6.72 -1.58 13.40
CA ASP A 61 7.59 -2.57 12.79
C ASP A 61 6.98 -3.10 11.47
N ILE A 62 7.63 -4.09 10.88
CA ILE A 62 7.21 -4.67 9.61
C ILE A 62 5.79 -5.24 9.71
N ALA A 63 5.45 -5.89 10.82
CA ALA A 63 4.13 -6.50 10.98
C ALA A 63 3.02 -5.44 10.98
N VAL A 64 3.26 -4.31 11.63
CA VAL A 64 2.29 -3.21 11.67
C VAL A 64 2.06 -2.64 10.27
N ILE A 65 3.13 -2.35 9.55
CA ILE A 65 3.01 -1.77 8.20
C ILE A 65 2.41 -2.78 7.22
N ASP A 66 2.78 -4.05 7.34
CA ASP A 66 2.24 -5.09 6.49
C ASP A 66 0.71 -5.21 6.63
N ASP A 67 0.20 -5.02 7.84
CA ASP A 67 -1.23 -5.00 8.08
C ASP A 67 -1.93 -3.85 7.32
N TYR A 68 -1.33 -2.66 7.32
CA TYR A 68 -1.86 -1.54 6.55
C TYR A 68 -1.74 -1.75 5.05
N LEU A 69 -0.68 -2.41 4.59
CA LEU A 69 -0.54 -2.76 3.19
C LEU A 69 -1.64 -3.72 2.75
N SER A 70 -1.98 -4.69 3.60
CA SER A 70 -3.10 -5.61 3.32
C SER A 70 -4.42 -4.86 3.21
N GLN A 71 -4.67 -3.91 4.10
CA GLN A 71 -5.86 -3.06 4.03
C GLN A 71 -5.89 -2.23 2.74
N LEU A 72 -4.72 -1.73 2.33
CA LEU A 72 -4.60 -0.95 1.11
C LEU A 72 -4.92 -1.78 -0.13
N GLU A 73 -4.45 -3.02 -0.16
CA GLU A 73 -4.72 -3.95 -1.25
C GLU A 73 -6.20 -4.31 -1.33
N ASP A 74 -6.85 -4.50 -0.19
CA ASP A 74 -8.30 -4.74 -0.15
C ASP A 74 -9.06 -3.55 -0.72
N LYS A 75 -8.64 -2.34 -0.40
CA LYS A 75 -9.25 -1.12 -0.96
C LYS A 75 -9.01 -1.01 -2.45
N LEU A 76 -7.84 -1.42 -2.94
CA LEU A 76 -7.56 -1.44 -4.38
C LEU A 76 -8.52 -2.39 -5.11
N MET A 77 -8.71 -3.59 -4.59
CA MET A 77 -9.65 -4.54 -5.17
C MET A 77 -11.06 -3.97 -5.25
N ASP A 78 -11.51 -3.38 -4.16
CA ASP A 78 -12.84 -2.78 -4.09
C ASP A 78 -12.97 -1.60 -5.05
N TYR A 79 -11.96 -0.76 -5.13
CA TYR A 79 -11.93 0.39 -6.03
C TYR A 79 -12.09 -0.04 -7.49
N PHE A 80 -11.32 -1.02 -7.92
CA PHE A 80 -11.37 -1.48 -9.31
C PHE A 80 -12.67 -2.20 -9.63
N LYS A 81 -13.22 -2.93 -8.67
CA LYS A 81 -14.51 -3.58 -8.86
C LYS A 81 -15.64 -2.57 -9.00
N LYS A 82 -15.67 -1.56 -8.13
CA LYS A 82 -16.73 -0.54 -8.14
C LYS A 82 -16.67 0.40 -9.33
N ASN A 83 -15.47 0.81 -9.71
CA ASN A 83 -15.31 1.85 -10.72
C ASN A 83 -15.18 1.31 -12.14
N PHE A 84 -14.67 0.09 -12.29
CA PHE A 84 -14.39 -0.48 -13.59
C PHE A 84 -15.04 -1.84 -13.81
N ASN A 85 -15.72 -2.35 -12.79
CA ASN A 85 -16.38 -3.66 -12.83
C ASN A 85 -15.42 -4.78 -13.25
N ILE A 86 -14.20 -4.74 -12.73
CA ILE A 86 -13.20 -5.75 -12.98
C ILE A 86 -12.84 -6.43 -11.66
N GLU A 87 -12.44 -7.69 -11.76
CA GLU A 87 -12.14 -8.52 -10.61
C GLU A 87 -10.67 -8.87 -10.58
N LEU A 88 -10.03 -8.63 -9.45
CA LEU A 88 -8.62 -8.95 -9.26
C LEU A 88 -8.44 -10.46 -9.20
N LEU A 89 -7.60 -11.00 -10.08
CA LEU A 89 -7.23 -12.42 -10.06
C LEU A 89 -6.00 -12.65 -9.18
N SER A 90 -5.01 -11.80 -9.33
CA SER A 90 -3.77 -11.92 -8.56
C SER A 90 -2.98 -10.64 -8.65
N TYR A 91 -1.98 -10.52 -7.81
CA TYR A 91 -1.00 -9.45 -7.93
C TYR A 91 0.39 -10.05 -7.78
N ASP A 92 1.34 -9.42 -8.44
CA ASP A 92 2.71 -9.87 -8.44
C ASP A 92 3.58 -8.75 -7.87
N CYS A 93 4.29 -9.06 -6.78
CA CYS A 93 5.23 -8.12 -6.18
C CYS A 93 6.60 -8.42 -6.75
N ASP A 94 7.22 -7.39 -7.30
CA ASP A 94 8.57 -7.51 -7.81
C ASP A 94 9.54 -7.48 -6.62
N ASP A 95 10.06 -8.62 -6.29
CA ASP A 95 11.00 -8.76 -5.17
C ASP A 95 12.41 -8.34 -5.54
#